data_f30ddcfe25b99d90c03ff4040c6d7475
#
_entry.id   f30ddcfe25b99d90c03ff4040c6d7475
#
_cell.length_a   1.000
_cell.length_b   1.000
_cell.length_c   1.000
_cell.angle_alpha   90.00
_cell.angle_beta   90.00
_cell.angle_gamma   90.00
#
_symmetry.space_group_name_H-M   'P 1'
#
loop_
_entity.id
_entity.type
_entity.pdbx_description
1 polymer ?
#
loop_
_entity_poly.entity_id
_entity_poly.type
_entity_poly.pdbx_seq_one_letter_code
_entity_poly.pdbx_strand_id
1 'polypeptide(L)'
;MLVFIRRVTQTTTVSEVTAEYIREEHVHILQHKEIPAYVGIFRIHGPFLFGATDKIDVIVNRLPNLPPIIILRLRNMTAIDSTGLQSLENLADRIHESRRQLILCGTREQPALRMREAKFHEHVGAEKICNSLAEALDRARELSPEAVKRHPAGSAWGRRNTDLPSAAAAAAGSAEA
;
A
#
# COMPACT_ATOMS: atom_id res chain seq x y z
N MET A 1 -31.93 0.82 11.88
CA MET A 1 -30.72 0.01 11.79
C MET A 1 -30.10 -0.01 10.38
N LEU A 2 -30.87 -0.20 9.33
CA LEU A 2 -30.36 -0.16 7.92
C LEU A 2 -29.70 1.18 7.52
N VAL A 3 -30.22 2.32 8.00
CA VAL A 3 -29.71 3.67 7.69
C VAL A 3 -28.31 3.89 8.30
N PHE A 4 -28.05 3.32 9.47
CA PHE A 4 -26.75 3.41 10.14
C PHE A 4 -25.65 2.67 9.35
N ILE A 5 -25.95 1.46 8.90
CA ILE A 5 -24.99 0.65 8.10
C ILE A 5 -24.63 1.37 6.81
N ARG A 6 -25.62 1.95 6.12
CA ARG A 6 -25.40 2.73 4.89
C ARG A 6 -24.53 3.97 5.11
N ARG A 7 -24.65 4.62 6.27
CA ARG A 7 -23.88 5.82 6.63
C ARG A 7 -22.43 5.48 6.96
N VAL A 8 -22.18 4.34 7.62
CA VAL A 8 -20.82 3.84 7.92
C VAL A 8 -20.08 3.48 6.63
N THR A 9 -20.77 2.81 5.70
CA THR A 9 -20.18 2.42 4.40
C THR A 9 -19.82 3.63 3.54
N GLN A 10 -20.56 4.74 3.65
CA GLN A 10 -20.30 5.96 2.90
C GLN A 10 -19.08 6.76 3.43
N THR A 11 -18.65 6.53 4.68
CA THR A 11 -17.51 7.22 5.28
C THR A 11 -16.18 6.53 5.03
N THR A 12 -16.18 5.30 4.50
CA THR A 12 -14.97 4.56 4.18
C THR A 12 -14.53 4.85 2.75
N THR A 13 -13.29 5.26 2.59
CA THR A 13 -12.67 5.49 1.29
C THR A 13 -11.34 4.74 1.18
N VAL A 14 -11.09 4.19 -0.03
CA VAL A 14 -9.79 3.68 -0.44
C VAL A 14 -9.34 4.53 -1.62
N SER A 15 -8.20 5.18 -1.48
CA SER A 15 -7.69 6.10 -2.51
C SER A 15 -6.18 5.97 -2.67
N GLU A 16 -5.71 6.21 -3.90
CA GLU A 16 -4.28 6.32 -4.19
C GLU A 16 -3.74 7.68 -3.73
N VAL A 17 -2.57 7.66 -3.11
CA VAL A 17 -1.85 8.87 -2.71
C VAL A 17 -0.99 9.31 -3.89
N THR A 18 -1.43 10.34 -4.59
CA THR A 18 -0.69 10.95 -5.69
C THR A 18 0.21 12.08 -5.22
N ALA A 19 1.17 12.51 -6.05
CA ALA A 19 2.02 13.68 -5.75
C ALA A 19 1.19 14.96 -5.57
N GLU A 20 0.05 15.07 -6.24
CA GLU A 20 -0.91 16.17 -6.11
C GLU A 20 -1.59 16.18 -4.75
N TYR A 21 -2.03 15.01 -4.28
CA TYR A 21 -2.60 14.82 -2.95
C TYR A 21 -1.63 15.24 -1.82
N ILE A 22 -0.34 14.94 -1.99
CA ILE A 22 0.71 15.31 -1.02
C ILE A 22 0.81 16.84 -0.89
N ARG A 23 0.66 17.57 -1.98
CA ARG A 23 0.68 19.04 -2.01
C ARG A 23 -0.54 19.67 -1.37
N GLU A 24 -1.72 19.09 -1.56
CA GLU A 24 -2.99 19.64 -1.07
C GLU A 24 -3.23 19.38 0.43
N GLU A 25 -2.88 18.21 0.94
CA GLU A 25 -3.16 17.82 2.33
C GLU A 25 -2.01 18.06 3.34
N HIS A 26 -0.97 18.84 3.00
CA HIS A 26 0.13 19.16 3.92
C HIS A 26 0.71 17.93 4.65
N VAL A 27 0.93 16.84 3.94
CA VAL A 27 1.61 15.66 4.50
C VAL A 27 3.10 16.01 4.61
N HIS A 28 3.46 16.74 5.68
CA HIS A 28 4.81 17.24 5.93
C HIS A 28 5.92 16.19 5.81
N ILE A 29 5.59 14.91 6.01
CA ILE A 29 6.54 13.79 5.92
C ILE A 29 6.98 13.51 4.48
N LEU A 30 6.15 13.87 3.48
CA LEU A 30 6.44 13.62 2.06
C LEU A 30 6.83 14.87 1.27
N GLN A 31 6.78 16.06 1.89
CA GLN A 31 7.14 17.33 1.19
C GLN A 31 8.60 17.35 0.72
N HIS A 32 9.44 16.46 1.26
CA HIS A 32 10.86 16.34 0.90
C HIS A 32 11.27 14.96 0.36
N LYS A 33 10.32 14.00 0.22
CA LYS A 33 10.61 12.66 -0.32
C LYS A 33 9.72 12.41 -1.53
N GLU A 34 10.32 12.37 -2.71
CA GLU A 34 9.63 11.91 -3.92
C GLU A 34 9.22 10.44 -3.75
N ILE A 35 7.99 10.13 -4.17
CA ILE A 35 7.54 8.74 -4.24
C ILE A 35 8.25 8.09 -5.43
N PRO A 36 9.06 7.05 -5.19
CA PRO A 36 9.73 6.37 -6.30
C PRO A 36 8.71 5.78 -7.29
N ALA A 37 9.01 5.80 -8.57
CA ALA A 37 8.11 5.29 -9.61
C ALA A 37 7.76 3.80 -9.46
N TYR A 38 8.58 3.02 -8.75
CA TYR A 38 8.31 1.61 -8.44
C TYR A 38 7.41 1.41 -7.21
N VAL A 39 6.91 2.49 -6.59
CA VAL A 39 6.04 2.46 -5.40
C VAL A 39 4.68 3.06 -5.72
N GLY A 40 3.61 2.34 -5.39
CA GLY A 40 2.25 2.86 -5.33
C GLY A 40 1.77 2.94 -3.88
N ILE A 41 1.21 4.06 -3.48
CA ILE A 41 0.71 4.26 -2.11
C ILE A 41 -0.80 4.35 -2.15
N PHE A 42 -1.47 3.52 -1.37
CA PHE A 42 -2.91 3.57 -1.14
C PHE A 42 -3.18 3.84 0.32
N ARG A 43 -4.31 4.48 0.60
CA ARG A 43 -4.78 4.70 1.97
C ARG A 43 -6.20 4.17 2.15
N ILE A 44 -6.47 3.66 3.34
CA ILE A 44 -7.82 3.39 3.82
C ILE A 44 -8.16 4.46 4.87
N HIS A 45 -9.28 5.14 4.66
CA HIS A 45 -9.80 6.14 5.57
C HIS A 45 -11.17 5.72 6.09
N GLY A 46 -11.39 5.88 7.40
CA GLY A 46 -12.65 5.51 8.06
C GLY A 46 -12.69 4.07 8.56
N PRO A 47 -13.86 3.62 9.06
CA PRO A 47 -14.04 2.28 9.60
C PRO A 47 -14.15 1.25 8.49
N PHE A 48 -13.23 0.29 8.45
CA PHE A 48 -13.20 -0.78 7.46
C PHE A 48 -13.97 -2.00 7.96
N LEU A 49 -15.29 -1.94 7.83
CA LEU A 49 -16.25 -2.90 8.34
C LEU A 49 -17.05 -3.54 7.20
N PHE A 50 -17.89 -4.52 7.55
CA PHE A 50 -18.82 -5.15 6.62
C PHE A 50 -19.55 -4.10 5.74
N GLY A 51 -19.53 -4.30 4.44
CA GLY A 51 -20.10 -3.37 3.45
C GLY A 51 -19.13 -2.31 2.92
N ALA A 52 -17.90 -2.23 3.46
CA ALA A 52 -16.84 -1.37 2.92
C ALA A 52 -15.75 -2.17 2.16
N THR A 53 -15.88 -3.48 2.12
CA THR A 53 -14.87 -4.40 1.56
C THR A 53 -14.75 -4.30 0.03
N ASP A 54 -15.83 -3.91 -0.66
CA ASP A 54 -15.85 -3.59 -2.10
C ASP A 54 -14.91 -2.45 -2.48
N LYS A 55 -14.55 -1.58 -1.52
CA LYS A 55 -13.62 -0.47 -1.75
C LYS A 55 -12.19 -0.95 -2.08
N ILE A 56 -11.83 -2.15 -1.64
CA ILE A 56 -10.54 -2.78 -1.97
C ILE A 56 -10.44 -3.16 -3.45
N ASP A 57 -11.58 -3.42 -4.11
CA ASP A 57 -11.62 -3.77 -5.52
C ASP A 57 -10.98 -2.69 -6.41
N VAL A 58 -10.94 -1.45 -5.97
CA VAL A 58 -10.21 -0.37 -6.64
C VAL A 58 -8.73 -0.72 -6.81
N ILE A 59 -8.12 -1.36 -5.82
CA ILE A 59 -6.71 -1.79 -5.88
C ILE A 59 -6.63 -3.06 -6.74
N VAL A 60 -7.47 -4.05 -6.47
CA VAL A 60 -7.45 -5.35 -7.15
C VAL A 60 -7.62 -5.20 -8.66
N ASN A 61 -8.59 -4.43 -9.11
CA ASN A 61 -8.87 -4.20 -10.53
C ASN A 61 -7.74 -3.47 -11.26
N ARG A 62 -6.90 -2.75 -10.52
CA ARG A 62 -5.76 -2.01 -11.05
C ARG A 62 -4.43 -2.75 -10.96
N LEU A 63 -4.40 -3.92 -10.29
CA LEU A 63 -3.16 -4.69 -10.05
C LEU A 63 -2.27 -4.82 -11.29
N PRO A 64 -2.77 -5.17 -12.51
CA PRO A 64 -1.91 -5.31 -13.69
C PRO A 64 -1.12 -4.04 -14.03
N ASN A 65 -1.65 -2.89 -13.62
CA ASN A 65 -1.13 -1.56 -13.93
C ASN A 65 -0.40 -0.90 -12.76
N LEU A 66 -0.37 -1.52 -11.59
CA LEU A 66 0.30 -0.97 -10.42
C LEU A 66 1.81 -1.24 -10.44
N PRO A 67 2.60 -0.40 -9.76
CA PRO A 67 4.03 -0.64 -9.61
C PRO A 67 4.34 -1.92 -8.81
N PRO A 68 5.61 -2.37 -8.83
CA PRO A 68 6.03 -3.60 -8.15
C PRO A 68 5.83 -3.61 -6.64
N ILE A 69 5.84 -2.45 -5.99
CA ILE A 69 5.69 -2.31 -4.55
C ILE A 69 4.46 -1.48 -4.25
N ILE A 70 3.59 -2.00 -3.40
CA ILE A 70 2.36 -1.35 -2.96
C ILE A 70 2.48 -1.08 -1.46
N ILE A 71 2.35 0.18 -1.06
CA ILE A 71 2.27 0.58 0.34
C ILE A 71 0.81 0.87 0.67
N LEU A 72 0.27 0.18 1.67
CA LEU A 72 -1.07 0.42 2.18
C LEU A 72 -0.99 1.15 3.51
N ARG A 73 -1.42 2.42 3.51
CA ARG A 73 -1.41 3.28 4.69
C ARG A 73 -2.72 3.15 5.45
N LEU A 74 -2.62 2.71 6.70
CA LEU A 74 -3.76 2.38 7.57
C LEU A 74 -3.96 3.39 8.72
N ARG A 75 -3.20 4.49 8.75
CA ARG A 75 -3.25 5.49 9.84
C ARG A 75 -4.65 6.05 10.08
N ASN A 76 -5.45 6.20 9.03
CA ASN A 76 -6.80 6.75 9.10
C ASN A 76 -7.89 5.67 9.11
N MET A 77 -7.51 4.41 9.15
CA MET A 77 -8.43 3.30 9.40
C MET A 77 -8.76 3.26 10.90
N THR A 78 -10.00 3.58 11.23
CA THR A 78 -10.41 3.77 12.63
C THR A 78 -10.86 2.49 13.32
N ALA A 79 -11.35 1.52 12.55
CA ALA A 79 -11.80 0.22 13.03
C ALA A 79 -11.73 -0.83 11.92
N ILE A 80 -11.61 -2.09 12.30
CA ILE A 80 -11.71 -3.24 11.40
C ILE A 80 -12.48 -4.36 12.10
N ASP A 81 -13.36 -5.04 11.37
CA ASP A 81 -14.03 -6.27 11.81
C ASP A 81 -13.45 -7.50 11.09
N SER A 82 -14.01 -8.68 11.38
CA SER A 82 -13.55 -9.93 10.77
C SER A 82 -13.71 -9.96 9.25
N THR A 83 -14.75 -9.35 8.71
CA THR A 83 -14.98 -9.26 7.26
C THR A 83 -13.97 -8.33 6.58
N GLY A 84 -13.71 -7.19 7.20
CA GLY A 84 -12.68 -6.26 6.73
C GLY A 84 -11.27 -6.88 6.77
N LEU A 85 -10.97 -7.61 7.85
CA LEU A 85 -9.72 -8.34 7.98
C LEU A 85 -9.55 -9.38 6.88
N GLN A 86 -10.54 -10.22 6.65
CA GLN A 86 -10.54 -11.21 5.57
C GLN A 86 -10.33 -10.58 4.19
N SER A 87 -10.92 -9.40 3.96
CA SER A 87 -10.72 -8.67 2.70
C SER A 87 -9.29 -8.15 2.54
N LEU A 88 -8.64 -7.73 3.64
CA LEU A 88 -7.22 -7.34 3.61
C LEU A 88 -6.31 -8.55 3.37
N GLU A 89 -6.60 -9.71 3.97
CA GLU A 89 -5.88 -10.96 3.73
C GLU A 89 -5.99 -11.36 2.25
N ASN A 90 -7.19 -11.38 1.69
CA ASN A 90 -7.41 -11.67 0.28
C ASN A 90 -6.67 -10.68 -0.64
N LEU A 91 -6.62 -9.41 -0.27
CA LEU A 91 -5.85 -8.40 -1.01
C LEU A 91 -4.35 -8.72 -0.96
N ALA A 92 -3.83 -9.05 0.22
CA ALA A 92 -2.42 -9.39 0.40
C ALA A 92 -2.03 -10.59 -0.48
N ASP A 93 -2.85 -11.63 -0.47
CA ASP A 93 -2.64 -12.84 -1.26
C ASP A 93 -2.67 -12.53 -2.77
N ARG A 94 -3.64 -11.74 -3.25
CA ARG A 94 -3.71 -11.32 -4.67
C ARG A 94 -2.52 -10.47 -5.10
N ILE A 95 -2.04 -9.58 -4.23
CA ILE A 95 -0.83 -8.78 -4.49
C ILE A 95 0.37 -9.71 -4.62
N HIS A 96 0.49 -10.70 -3.72
CA HIS A 96 1.55 -11.69 -3.75
C HIS A 96 1.51 -12.57 -5.02
N GLU A 97 0.35 -13.09 -5.38
CA GLU A 97 0.11 -13.87 -6.61
C GLU A 97 0.50 -13.06 -7.87
N SER A 98 0.27 -11.76 -7.85
CA SER A 98 0.69 -10.85 -8.91
C SER A 98 2.20 -10.58 -8.94
N ARG A 99 2.99 -11.24 -8.06
CA ARG A 99 4.44 -11.07 -7.84
C ARG A 99 4.84 -9.68 -7.34
N ARG A 100 3.90 -8.92 -6.77
CA ARG A 100 4.15 -7.63 -6.15
C ARG A 100 4.41 -7.77 -4.66
N GLN A 101 5.01 -6.75 -4.08
CA GLN A 101 5.24 -6.66 -2.64
C GLN A 101 4.20 -5.74 -2.00
N LEU A 102 3.61 -6.17 -0.89
CA LEU A 102 2.75 -5.35 -0.05
C LEU A 102 3.52 -4.94 1.20
N ILE A 103 3.47 -3.65 1.52
CA ILE A 103 3.97 -3.07 2.76
C ILE A 103 2.81 -2.37 3.45
N LEU A 104 2.63 -2.60 4.74
CA LEU A 104 1.63 -1.91 5.55
C LEU A 104 2.30 -0.84 6.42
N CYS A 105 1.62 0.27 6.66
CA CYS A 105 2.16 1.26 7.59
C CYS A 105 1.08 2.02 8.37
N GLY A 106 1.46 2.38 9.60
CA GLY A 106 0.71 3.30 10.44
C GLY A 106 -0.60 2.74 11.01
N THR A 107 -0.67 1.46 11.32
CA THR A 107 -1.86 0.84 11.92
C THR A 107 -2.17 1.42 13.30
N ARG A 108 -3.44 1.73 13.58
CA ARG A 108 -3.94 2.15 14.89
C ARG A 108 -4.14 0.97 15.84
N GLU A 109 -4.36 1.27 17.12
CA GLU A 109 -4.46 0.28 18.20
C GLU A 109 -5.45 -0.86 17.92
N GLN A 110 -6.71 -0.55 17.61
CA GLN A 110 -7.74 -1.56 17.40
C GLN A 110 -7.49 -2.39 16.12
N PRO A 111 -7.24 -1.81 14.95
CA PRO A 111 -6.84 -2.57 13.77
C PRO A 111 -5.56 -3.38 13.97
N ALA A 112 -4.53 -2.80 14.62
CA ALA A 112 -3.28 -3.49 14.89
C ALA A 112 -3.47 -4.72 15.78
N LEU A 113 -4.32 -4.61 16.83
CA LEU A 113 -4.65 -5.72 17.71
C LEU A 113 -5.35 -6.84 16.92
N ARG A 114 -6.38 -6.50 16.14
CA ARG A 114 -7.13 -7.47 15.33
C ARG A 114 -6.26 -8.19 14.31
N MET A 115 -5.40 -7.45 13.62
CA MET A 115 -4.46 -8.01 12.65
C MET A 115 -3.44 -8.94 13.32
N ARG A 116 -3.00 -8.61 14.53
CA ARG A 116 -2.08 -9.46 15.31
C ARG A 116 -2.77 -10.75 15.78
N GLU A 117 -3.99 -10.67 16.32
CA GLU A 117 -4.78 -11.82 16.76
C GLU A 117 -5.02 -12.80 15.59
N ALA A 118 -5.26 -12.29 14.39
CA ALA A 118 -5.45 -13.08 13.18
C ALA A 118 -4.14 -13.52 12.50
N LYS A 119 -2.98 -13.20 13.10
CA LYS A 119 -1.66 -13.51 12.51
C LYS A 119 -1.45 -12.96 11.10
N PHE A 120 -1.99 -11.78 10.82
CA PHE A 120 -1.92 -11.15 9.49
C PHE A 120 -0.49 -11.04 8.94
N HIS A 121 0.51 -11.02 9.80
CA HIS A 121 1.92 -11.01 9.41
C HIS A 121 2.34 -12.26 8.61
N GLU A 122 1.61 -13.37 8.70
CA GLU A 122 1.85 -14.57 7.90
C GLU A 122 1.55 -14.34 6.41
N HIS A 123 0.59 -13.45 6.07
CA HIS A 123 0.24 -13.09 4.69
C HIS A 123 1.19 -12.06 4.06
N VAL A 124 1.78 -11.19 4.86
CA VAL A 124 2.57 -10.04 4.36
C VAL A 124 4.06 -10.18 4.64
N GLY A 125 4.42 -10.80 5.75
CA GLY A 125 5.76 -10.79 6.33
C GLY A 125 5.88 -9.72 7.42
N ALA A 126 6.37 -10.10 8.60
CA ALA A 126 6.46 -9.21 9.75
C ALA A 126 7.33 -7.97 9.46
N GLU A 127 8.38 -8.14 8.65
CA GLU A 127 9.32 -7.10 8.25
C GLU A 127 8.71 -6.04 7.32
N LYS A 128 7.51 -6.30 6.78
CA LYS A 128 6.78 -5.37 5.89
C LYS A 128 5.64 -4.64 6.60
N ILE A 129 5.54 -4.79 7.92
CA ILE A 129 4.58 -4.07 8.76
C ILE A 129 5.34 -2.96 9.49
N CYS A 130 5.20 -1.74 9.02
CA CYS A 130 5.98 -0.58 9.44
C CYS A 130 5.13 0.36 10.31
N ASN A 131 5.77 1.11 11.21
CA ASN A 131 5.07 2.06 12.07
C ASN A 131 4.76 3.38 11.35
N SER A 132 5.57 3.75 10.37
CA SER A 132 5.46 5.01 9.65
C SER A 132 5.60 4.85 8.15
N LEU A 133 5.15 5.87 7.41
CA LEU A 133 5.32 5.90 5.96
C LEU A 133 6.81 6.06 5.58
N ALA A 134 7.61 6.76 6.40
CA ALA A 134 9.05 6.88 6.16
C ALA A 134 9.73 5.52 6.22
N GLU A 135 9.46 4.74 7.26
CA GLU A 135 9.95 3.36 7.42
C GLU A 135 9.50 2.46 6.26
N ALA A 136 8.23 2.60 5.83
CA ALA A 136 7.70 1.83 4.70
C ALA A 136 8.41 2.18 3.37
N LEU A 137 8.76 3.45 3.15
CA LEU A 137 9.52 3.88 1.97
C LEU A 137 10.98 3.38 2.02
N ASP A 138 11.60 3.37 3.18
CA ASP A 138 12.95 2.82 3.35
C ASP A 138 12.92 1.30 3.09
N ARG A 139 11.94 0.58 3.61
CA ARG A 139 11.73 -0.84 3.30
C ARG A 139 11.45 -1.08 1.81
N ALA A 140 10.69 -0.21 1.17
CA ALA A 140 10.45 -0.29 -0.27
C ALA A 140 11.75 -0.15 -1.09
N ARG A 141 12.69 0.72 -0.67
CA ARG A 141 14.01 0.83 -1.32
C ARG A 141 14.81 -0.46 -1.20
N GLU A 142 14.83 -1.08 -0.03
CA GLU A 142 15.54 -2.36 0.18
C GLU A 142 14.98 -3.49 -0.71
N LEU A 143 13.66 -3.52 -0.90
CA LEU A 143 12.98 -4.54 -1.72
C LEU A 143 13.01 -4.22 -3.22
N SER A 144 13.31 -3.00 -3.62
CA SER A 144 13.18 -2.52 -5.00
C SER A 144 14.02 -3.28 -6.03
N PRO A 145 15.28 -3.69 -5.78
CA PRO A 145 16.09 -4.36 -6.79
C PRO A 145 15.47 -5.68 -7.24
N GLU A 146 14.91 -6.44 -6.32
CA GLU A 146 14.28 -7.72 -6.63
C GLU A 146 12.86 -7.54 -7.18
N ALA A 147 12.08 -6.62 -6.63
CA ALA A 147 10.73 -6.35 -7.07
C ALA A 147 10.69 -5.83 -8.52
N VAL A 148 11.61 -4.95 -8.90
CA VAL A 148 11.73 -4.43 -10.27
C VAL A 148 12.19 -5.51 -11.26
N LYS A 149 13.10 -6.41 -10.86
CA LYS A 149 13.50 -7.55 -11.69
C LYS A 149 12.34 -8.48 -12.04
N ARG A 150 11.40 -8.67 -11.12
CA ARG A 150 10.20 -9.50 -11.35
C ARG A 150 9.19 -8.84 -12.29
N HIS A 151 9.30 -7.54 -12.50
CA HIS A 151 8.42 -6.73 -13.37
C HIS A 151 9.23 -5.98 -14.41
N PRO A 152 9.79 -6.67 -15.44
CA PRO A 152 10.62 -6.03 -16.46
C PRO A 152 9.82 -5.01 -17.29
N ALA A 153 10.53 -4.15 -18.01
CA ALA A 153 9.98 -3.06 -18.81
C ALA A 153 8.86 -3.47 -19.79
N GLY A 154 8.79 -4.77 -20.17
CA GLY A 154 7.71 -5.34 -20.99
C GLY A 154 6.37 -5.53 -20.27
N SER A 155 6.32 -5.43 -18.93
CA SER A 155 5.06 -5.47 -18.17
C SER A 155 4.20 -4.24 -18.45
N ALA A 156 2.90 -4.32 -18.12
CA ALA A 156 1.99 -3.19 -18.29
C ALA A 156 2.42 -1.95 -17.50
N TRP A 157 3.05 -2.15 -16.35
CA TRP A 157 3.65 -1.10 -15.54
C TRP A 157 4.93 -0.55 -16.21
N GLY A 158 5.85 -1.42 -16.63
CA GLY A 158 7.13 -1.02 -17.25
C GLY A 158 6.96 -0.22 -18.53
N ARG A 159 5.95 -0.54 -19.35
CA ARG A 159 5.66 0.21 -20.59
C ARG A 159 5.26 1.67 -20.36
N ARG A 160 4.74 2.02 -19.18
CA ARG A 160 4.36 3.40 -18.84
C ARG A 160 5.49 4.19 -18.20
N ASN A 161 6.55 3.53 -17.75
CA ASN A 161 7.68 4.12 -17.04
C ASN A 161 9.01 3.81 -17.78
N THR A 162 9.04 4.01 -19.10
CA THR A 162 10.24 3.82 -19.92
C THR A 162 11.40 4.74 -19.55
N ASP A 163 11.15 5.80 -18.78
CA ASP A 163 12.15 6.77 -18.32
C ASP A 163 12.78 6.43 -16.94
N LEU A 164 12.48 5.25 -16.39
CA LEU A 164 13.12 4.81 -15.15
C LEU A 164 14.60 4.52 -15.41
N PRO A 165 15.52 5.06 -14.59
CA PRO A 165 16.92 4.68 -14.64
C PRO A 165 17.04 3.17 -14.47
N SER A 166 17.88 2.53 -15.26
CA SER A 166 18.12 1.10 -15.17
C SER A 166 18.54 0.74 -13.75
N ALA A 167 18.21 -0.47 -13.29
CA ALA A 167 18.54 -0.94 -11.94
C ALA A 167 20.03 -0.77 -11.58
N ALA A 168 20.92 -0.65 -12.58
CA ALA A 168 22.35 -0.36 -12.42
C ALA A 168 22.63 1.09 -11.99
N ALA A 169 21.80 2.05 -12.41
CA ALA A 169 21.96 3.46 -12.04
C ALA A 169 21.45 3.77 -10.61
N ALA A 170 20.45 3.01 -10.15
CA ALA A 170 19.95 3.14 -8.77
C ALA A 170 20.93 2.61 -7.71
N ALA A 171 21.78 1.66 -8.08
CA ALA A 171 22.83 1.14 -7.19
C ALA A 171 24.06 2.05 -7.10
N ALA A 172 24.32 2.85 -8.12
CA ALA A 172 25.49 3.77 -8.14
C ALA A 172 25.28 5.06 -7.33
N GLY A 173 24.05 5.49 -7.13
CA GLY A 173 23.72 6.71 -6.37
C GLY A 173 23.81 6.57 -4.84
N SER A 174 24.02 5.36 -4.30
CA SER A 174 24.14 5.12 -2.85
C SER A 174 25.58 5.00 -2.35
N ALA A 175 26.58 5.19 -3.23
CA ALA A 175 28.00 5.08 -2.88
C ALA A 175 28.71 6.43 -2.69
N GLU A 176 28.04 7.56 -2.91
CA GLU A 176 28.60 8.92 -2.73
C GLU A 176 27.65 9.81 -1.90
N ALA A 177 27.48 9.47 -0.62
CA ALA A 177 26.96 10.39 0.38
C ALA A 177 27.44 9.98 1.78
#